data_660342097a14cee475c79cd18b811f5a
#
_entry.id   660342097a14cee475c79cd18b811f5a
#
_cell.length_a   1.000
_cell.length_b   1.000
_cell.length_c   1.000
_cell.angle_alpha   90.00
_cell.angle_beta   90.00
_cell.angle_gamma   90.00
#
_symmetry.space_group_name_H-M   'P 1'
#
loop_
_entity.id
_entity.type
_entity.pdbx_description
1 polymer ?
#
loop_
_entity_poly.entity_id
_entity_poly.type
_entity_poly.pdbx_seq_one_letter_code
_entity_poly.pdbx_strand_id
1 'polypeptide(L)'
;MEFNKETSSRRAFCESIHNFIKTCKFEKKTPRLWVDRSFTIDGTGKVITGTASKDLDYKNIIYNLHNEELQIKEVQSRNQKNDKNDVTKRVALSLKKTNKNFPRRGDLLTNEKINFSNNLFIELNNRDVDRSILKGTLRLFFGTNNAHIIKIKLINSKKETFAILSLSKAVPIPIFENLLIQNIDKDKYLSL
;
A
#
# COMPACT_ATOMS: atom_id res chain seq x y z
N MET A 1 5.86 -42.98 -4.83
CA MET A 1 5.97 -42.28 -6.13
C MET A 1 5.20 -40.95 -6.20
N GLU A 2 4.40 -40.60 -5.17
CA GLU A 2 3.62 -39.33 -5.11
C GLU A 2 4.41 -38.09 -4.64
N PHE A 3 5.43 -38.25 -3.80
CA PHE A 3 6.24 -37.16 -3.26
C PHE A 3 7.00 -36.33 -4.32
N ASN A 4 7.30 -36.88 -5.49
CA ASN A 4 8.07 -36.19 -6.54
C ASN A 4 7.23 -35.26 -7.42
N LYS A 5 5.91 -35.47 -7.52
CA LYS A 5 5.03 -34.63 -8.33
C LYS A 5 4.69 -33.31 -7.64
N GLU A 6 4.50 -33.34 -6.32
CA GLU A 6 4.19 -32.14 -5.51
C GLU A 6 5.38 -31.16 -5.45
N THR A 7 6.60 -31.68 -5.35
CA THR A 7 7.83 -30.87 -5.37
C THR A 7 8.10 -30.21 -6.72
N SER A 8 7.80 -30.90 -7.82
CA SER A 8 7.98 -30.34 -9.16
C SER A 8 6.94 -29.22 -9.46
N SER A 9 5.70 -29.40 -9.07
CA SER A 9 4.64 -28.39 -9.19
C SER A 9 4.92 -27.14 -8.36
N ARG A 10 5.39 -27.30 -7.12
CA ARG A 10 5.82 -26.21 -6.26
C ARG A 10 7.00 -25.42 -6.86
N ARG A 11 7.97 -26.12 -7.42
CA ARG A 11 9.14 -25.51 -8.04
C ARG A 11 8.78 -24.71 -9.29
N ALA A 12 7.95 -25.28 -10.16
CA ALA A 12 7.41 -24.60 -11.34
C ALA A 12 6.61 -23.36 -10.98
N PHE A 13 5.79 -23.43 -9.92
CA PHE A 13 5.03 -22.30 -9.41
C PHE A 13 5.96 -21.18 -8.87
N CYS A 14 6.95 -21.52 -8.05
CA CYS A 14 7.93 -20.57 -7.56
C CYS A 14 8.75 -19.91 -8.69
N GLU A 15 9.14 -20.68 -9.70
CA GLU A 15 9.85 -20.17 -10.88
C GLU A 15 8.96 -19.23 -11.71
N SER A 16 7.69 -19.55 -11.87
CA SER A 16 6.71 -18.70 -12.55
C SER A 16 6.54 -17.36 -11.83
N ILE A 17 6.39 -17.38 -10.50
CA ILE A 17 6.31 -16.16 -9.69
C ILE A 17 7.61 -15.36 -9.80
N HIS A 18 8.77 -16.02 -9.71
CA HIS A 18 10.06 -15.36 -9.80
C HIS A 18 10.27 -14.66 -11.15
N ASN A 19 9.88 -15.34 -12.24
CA ASN A 19 9.94 -14.77 -13.58
C ASN A 19 8.95 -13.60 -13.73
N PHE A 20 7.74 -13.72 -13.20
CA PHE A 20 6.78 -12.62 -13.18
C PHE A 20 7.34 -11.40 -12.45
N ILE A 21 7.91 -11.58 -11.24
CA ILE A 21 8.50 -10.48 -10.47
C ILE A 21 9.63 -9.78 -11.25
N LYS A 22 10.46 -10.54 -11.99
CA LYS A 22 11.52 -9.97 -12.83
C LYS A 22 11.00 -9.11 -14.00
N THR A 23 9.81 -9.40 -14.49
CA THR A 23 9.18 -8.62 -15.57
C THR A 23 8.47 -7.38 -15.08
N CYS A 24 8.17 -7.28 -13.79
CA CYS A 24 7.53 -6.10 -13.21
C CYS A 24 8.47 -4.89 -13.30
N LYS A 25 8.04 -3.85 -14.04
CA LYS A 25 8.67 -2.53 -13.99
C LYS A 25 8.18 -1.82 -12.73
N PHE A 26 9.08 -1.61 -11.78
CA PHE A 26 8.76 -0.84 -10.58
C PHE A 26 8.97 0.65 -10.86
N GLU A 27 7.90 1.40 -10.97
CA GLU A 27 7.96 2.86 -11.04
C GLU A 27 8.44 3.44 -9.72
N LYS A 28 9.12 4.60 -9.79
CA LYS A 28 9.57 5.30 -8.58
C LYS A 28 8.34 5.82 -7.83
N LYS A 29 7.99 5.14 -6.75
CA LYS A 29 6.87 5.50 -5.88
C LYS A 29 7.32 6.46 -4.79
N THR A 30 6.41 7.28 -4.29
CA THR A 30 6.63 8.11 -3.11
C THR A 30 7.15 7.27 -1.94
N PRO A 31 8.29 7.64 -1.31
CA PRO A 31 8.80 6.94 -0.13
C PRO A 31 7.78 6.92 1.00
N ARG A 32 7.41 5.73 1.46
CA ARG A 32 6.29 5.57 2.40
C ARG A 32 6.36 4.32 3.26
N LEU A 33 5.63 4.38 4.37
CA LEU A 33 5.29 3.24 5.21
C LEU A 33 3.80 3.27 5.51
N TRP A 34 3.10 2.18 5.17
CA TRP A 34 1.75 1.92 5.65
C TRP A 34 1.81 1.20 6.99
N VAL A 35 1.21 1.79 8.02
CA VAL A 35 1.17 1.21 9.36
C VAL A 35 0.23 0.00 9.36
N ASP A 36 0.76 -1.14 9.77
CA ASP A 36 0.05 -2.40 9.86
C ASP A 36 -0.36 -2.69 11.31
N ARG A 37 0.54 -2.44 12.27
CA ARG A 37 0.30 -2.62 13.69
C ARG A 37 0.89 -1.48 14.51
N SER A 38 0.27 -1.26 15.66
CA SER A 38 0.63 -0.23 16.61
C SER A 38 0.38 -0.77 18.01
N PHE A 39 1.40 -0.79 18.85
CA PHE A 39 1.33 -1.37 20.18
C PHE A 39 2.38 -0.75 21.13
N THR A 40 2.25 -1.02 22.41
CA THR A 40 3.22 -0.58 23.41
C THR A 40 3.97 -1.80 23.95
N ILE A 41 5.28 -1.67 24.09
CA ILE A 41 6.16 -2.68 24.71
C ILE A 41 6.74 -2.09 25.99
N ASP A 42 6.66 -2.84 27.09
CA ASP A 42 7.23 -2.44 28.37
C ASP A 42 8.73 -2.19 28.22
N GLY A 43 9.21 -1.07 28.77
CA GLY A 43 10.60 -0.63 28.67
C GLY A 43 11.00 0.01 27.33
N THR A 44 10.39 -0.39 26.21
CA THR A 44 10.67 0.18 24.89
C THR A 44 9.78 1.38 24.57
N GLY A 45 8.51 1.32 24.99
CA GLY A 45 7.49 2.32 24.69
C GLY A 45 6.66 1.98 23.47
N LYS A 46 6.22 3.00 22.76
CA LYS A 46 5.35 2.85 21.58
C LYS A 46 6.10 2.38 20.36
N VAL A 47 5.59 1.33 19.73
CA VAL A 47 6.16 0.70 18.52
C VAL A 47 5.09 0.60 17.44
N ILE A 48 5.48 0.92 16.22
CA ILE A 48 4.67 0.70 15.02
C ILE A 48 5.39 -0.25 14.09
N THR A 49 4.64 -1.07 13.38
CA THR A 49 5.19 -1.94 12.32
C THR A 49 4.48 -1.69 11.01
N GLY A 50 5.19 -1.92 9.93
CA GLY A 50 4.64 -1.76 8.60
C GLY A 50 5.60 -2.22 7.50
N THR A 51 5.17 -2.04 6.26
CA THR A 51 6.00 -2.26 5.09
C THR A 51 6.46 -0.89 4.57
N ALA A 52 7.76 -0.65 4.66
CA ALA A 52 8.40 0.58 4.19
C ALA A 52 8.93 0.40 2.77
N SER A 53 8.81 1.42 1.93
CA SER A 53 9.57 1.51 0.69
C SER A 53 11.06 1.62 0.97
N LYS A 54 11.91 1.18 0.02
CA LYS A 54 13.36 1.18 0.18
C LYS A 54 13.94 2.56 0.44
N ASP A 55 13.36 3.57 -0.19
CA ASP A 55 13.87 4.94 -0.19
C ASP A 55 13.32 5.79 0.97
N LEU A 56 12.59 5.19 1.92
CA LEU A 56 12.06 5.91 3.06
C LEU A 56 13.19 6.34 4.01
N ASP A 57 13.33 7.64 4.21
CA ASP A 57 14.27 8.20 5.18
C ASP A 57 13.64 8.22 6.57
N TYR A 58 14.14 7.38 7.47
CA TYR A 58 13.64 7.26 8.84
C TYR A 58 13.97 8.46 9.76
N LYS A 59 14.82 9.38 9.31
CA LYS A 59 15.15 10.60 10.07
C LYS A 59 14.10 11.70 9.88
N ASN A 60 13.41 11.68 8.73
CA ASN A 60 12.47 12.71 8.30
C ASN A 60 11.08 12.12 8.02
N ILE A 61 10.50 11.41 8.98
CA ILE A 61 9.19 10.80 8.80
C ILE A 61 8.08 11.76 9.22
N ILE A 62 7.13 11.98 8.34
CA ILE A 62 5.91 12.76 8.57
C ILE A 62 4.72 11.83 8.79
N TYR A 63 4.02 12.03 9.90
CA TYR A 63 2.72 11.43 10.15
C TYR A 63 1.63 12.26 9.46
N ASN A 64 1.21 11.83 8.28
CA ASN A 64 0.38 12.63 7.40
C ASN A 64 -0.97 13.04 7.98
N LEU A 65 -1.62 12.19 8.78
CA LEU A 65 -2.91 12.51 9.39
C LEU A 65 -2.85 13.78 10.27
N HIS A 66 -1.74 14.00 10.97
CA HIS A 66 -1.56 15.14 11.86
C HIS A 66 -0.54 16.16 11.34
N ASN A 67 0.04 15.91 10.18
CA ASN A 67 1.10 16.73 9.62
C ASN A 67 2.24 16.99 10.63
N GLU A 68 2.63 15.95 11.34
CA GLU A 68 3.59 15.97 12.44
C GLU A 68 4.84 15.16 12.07
N GLU A 69 6.02 15.69 12.34
CA GLU A 69 7.26 14.93 12.24
C GLU A 69 7.37 13.93 13.39
N LEU A 70 7.57 12.67 13.05
CA LEU A 70 7.75 11.60 14.03
C LEU A 70 9.21 11.45 14.42
N GLN A 71 9.45 11.51 15.71
CA GLN A 71 10.76 11.25 16.29
C GLN A 71 10.95 9.74 16.50
N ILE A 72 11.80 9.12 15.68
CA ILE A 72 12.13 7.70 15.77
C ILE A 72 13.28 7.51 16.75
N LYS A 73 13.12 6.54 17.66
CA LYS A 73 14.16 6.11 18.61
C LYS A 73 15.04 5.04 17.97
N GLU A 74 14.43 4.06 17.34
CA GLU A 74 15.11 2.89 16.79
C GLU A 74 14.33 2.34 15.59
N VAL A 75 15.07 1.83 14.61
CA VAL A 75 14.53 1.12 13.45
C VAL A 75 15.02 -0.30 13.47
N GLN A 76 14.11 -1.27 13.53
CA GLN A 76 14.42 -2.69 13.47
C GLN A 76 13.85 -3.27 12.16
N SER A 77 14.68 -3.96 11.42
CA SER A 77 14.29 -4.71 10.22
C SER A 77 14.68 -6.17 10.42
N ARG A 78 13.79 -7.08 10.07
CA ARG A 78 14.03 -8.51 10.20
C ARG A 78 15.08 -9.04 9.20
N ASN A 79 15.46 -8.27 8.20
CA ASN A 79 16.36 -8.70 7.16
C ASN A 79 17.76 -8.15 7.35
N GLN A 80 18.57 -9.11 7.57
CA GLN A 80 19.96 -9.28 7.27
C GLN A 80 20.44 -8.40 6.11
N LYS A 81 21.68 -8.00 6.26
CA LYS A 81 22.55 -7.32 5.32
C LYS A 81 22.20 -7.56 3.83
N ASN A 82 21.91 -6.45 3.15
CA ASN A 82 22.23 -6.25 1.75
C ASN A 82 21.55 -7.10 0.66
N ASP A 83 20.24 -7.18 0.61
CA ASP A 83 19.61 -7.44 -0.69
C ASP A 83 19.40 -6.12 -1.42
N LYS A 84 20.24 -5.86 -2.41
CA LYS A 84 20.21 -4.65 -3.25
C LYS A 84 18.94 -4.54 -4.10
N ASN A 85 18.12 -5.57 -4.13
CA ASN A 85 16.92 -5.70 -4.94
C ASN A 85 15.60 -5.55 -4.17
N ASP A 86 15.63 -5.40 -2.84
CA ASP A 86 14.41 -5.24 -2.05
C ASP A 86 13.78 -3.86 -2.28
N VAL A 87 12.65 -3.83 -2.95
CA VAL A 87 11.85 -2.63 -3.20
C VAL A 87 11.12 -2.17 -1.93
N THR A 88 10.82 -3.10 -1.03
CA THR A 88 10.14 -2.84 0.23
C THR A 88 10.76 -3.64 1.37
N LYS A 89 10.66 -3.12 2.61
CA LYS A 89 11.13 -3.79 3.82
C LYS A 89 10.07 -3.81 4.89
N ARG A 90 9.93 -4.95 5.60
CA ARG A 90 9.16 -4.99 6.83
C ARG A 90 10.00 -4.39 7.95
N VAL A 91 9.45 -3.37 8.62
CA VAL A 91 10.17 -2.64 9.68
C VAL A 91 9.31 -2.49 10.93
N ALA A 92 9.99 -2.37 12.07
CA ALA A 92 9.43 -1.90 13.32
C ALA A 92 10.13 -0.60 13.70
N LEU A 93 9.35 0.43 14.04
CA LEU A 93 9.84 1.73 14.45
C LEU A 93 9.44 1.96 15.90
N SER A 94 10.44 2.09 16.78
CA SER A 94 10.23 2.55 18.16
C SER A 94 10.17 4.07 18.16
N LEU A 95 9.10 4.65 18.75
CA LEU A 95 8.88 6.10 18.78
C LEU A 95 9.42 6.70 20.08
N LYS A 96 9.96 7.92 20.00
CA LYS A 96 10.29 8.71 21.19
C LYS A 96 9.02 9.13 21.93
N LYS A 97 9.11 9.28 23.25
CA LYS A 97 7.99 9.74 24.11
C LYS A 97 7.51 11.15 23.80
N THR A 98 8.32 11.95 23.11
CA THR A 98 8.03 13.32 22.69
C THR A 98 6.97 13.42 21.61
N ASN A 99 6.65 12.34 20.89
CA ASN A 99 5.62 12.35 19.87
C ASN A 99 4.23 12.56 20.53
N LYS A 100 3.49 13.56 20.07
CA LYS A 100 2.14 13.88 20.58
C LYS A 100 1.11 12.89 20.11
N ASN A 101 1.15 12.58 18.82
CA ASN A 101 0.23 11.65 18.16
C ASN A 101 0.90 10.31 17.91
N PHE A 102 0.08 9.27 17.85
CA PHE A 102 0.57 7.91 17.70
C PHE A 102 -0.12 7.24 16.51
N PRO A 103 0.64 6.88 15.44
CA PRO A 103 0.07 6.26 14.26
C PRO A 103 -0.62 4.94 14.58
N ARG A 104 -1.75 4.70 13.90
CA ARG A 104 -2.58 3.50 14.02
C ARG A 104 -2.55 2.72 12.72
N ARG A 105 -3.05 1.49 12.76
CA ARG A 105 -3.22 0.69 11.55
C ARG A 105 -4.00 1.47 10.48
N GLY A 106 -3.49 1.47 9.26
CA GLY A 106 -4.06 2.19 8.13
C GLY A 106 -3.52 3.60 7.94
N ASP A 107 -2.72 4.12 8.89
CA ASP A 107 -2.10 5.43 8.74
C ASP A 107 -0.90 5.36 7.80
N LEU A 108 -0.67 6.47 7.13
CA LEU A 108 0.42 6.66 6.18
C LEU A 108 1.52 7.52 6.78
N LEU A 109 2.75 7.04 6.67
CA LEU A 109 3.98 7.76 7.00
C LEU A 109 4.81 7.95 5.73
N THR A 110 5.33 9.16 5.50
CA THR A 110 6.13 9.51 4.31
C THR A 110 7.25 10.47 4.68
N ASN A 111 8.09 10.85 3.71
CA ASN A 111 9.08 11.92 3.90
C ASN A 111 8.57 13.29 3.43
N GLU A 112 7.38 13.35 2.84
CA GLU A 112 6.74 14.56 2.36
C GLU A 112 5.26 14.59 2.73
N LYS A 113 4.70 15.79 2.79
CA LYS A 113 3.27 15.96 3.08
C LYS A 113 2.43 15.46 1.91
N ILE A 114 1.41 14.67 2.21
CA ILE A 114 0.44 14.21 1.24
C ILE A 114 -0.93 14.81 1.58
N ASN A 115 -1.55 15.43 0.61
CA ASN A 115 -2.87 16.00 0.76
C ASN A 115 -3.92 14.90 0.83
N PHE A 116 -4.88 15.08 1.74
CA PHE A 116 -6.06 14.23 1.82
C PHE A 116 -7.09 14.67 0.79
N SER A 117 -7.63 13.72 0.04
CA SER A 117 -8.70 13.98 -0.93
C SER A 117 -9.77 12.91 -0.84
N ASN A 118 -11.02 13.32 -1.00
CA ASN A 118 -12.13 12.40 -1.22
C ASN A 118 -12.45 12.21 -2.71
N ASN A 119 -11.75 12.90 -3.61
CA ASN A 119 -11.85 12.71 -5.03
C ASN A 119 -10.50 12.27 -5.60
N LEU A 120 -10.50 11.17 -6.32
CA LEU A 120 -9.30 10.61 -6.93
C LEU A 120 -9.48 10.53 -8.43
N PHE A 121 -8.43 10.90 -9.17
CA PHE A 121 -8.29 10.60 -10.58
C PHE A 121 -7.32 9.43 -10.73
N ILE A 122 -7.78 8.34 -11.34
CA ILE A 122 -7.02 7.09 -11.44
C ILE A 122 -7.02 6.57 -12.88
N GLU A 123 -5.96 5.89 -13.25
CA GLU A 123 -5.86 5.12 -14.48
C GLU A 123 -6.31 3.68 -14.22
N LEU A 124 -7.06 3.10 -15.13
CA LEU A 124 -7.50 1.72 -15.09
C LEU A 124 -6.57 0.89 -15.99
N ASN A 125 -5.82 -0.03 -15.41
CA ASN A 125 -4.78 -0.81 -16.10
C ASN A 125 -5.33 -1.77 -17.19
N ASN A 126 -6.63 -2.00 -17.24
CA ASN A 126 -7.27 -2.87 -18.24
C ASN A 126 -8.10 -2.05 -19.25
N ARG A 127 -7.79 -2.21 -20.53
CA ARG A 127 -8.59 -1.64 -21.63
C ARG A 127 -10.01 -2.19 -21.66
N ASP A 128 -10.18 -3.44 -21.25
CA ASP A 128 -11.49 -4.14 -21.20
C ASP A 128 -11.97 -4.29 -19.75
N VAL A 129 -12.14 -3.16 -19.07
CA VAL A 129 -12.75 -3.17 -17.74
C VAL A 129 -14.19 -3.67 -17.86
N ASP A 130 -14.45 -4.83 -17.26
CA ASP A 130 -15.83 -5.31 -17.11
C ASP A 130 -16.62 -4.28 -16.28
N ARG A 131 -17.35 -3.42 -16.98
CA ARG A 131 -18.16 -2.35 -16.36
C ARG A 131 -19.20 -2.90 -15.39
N SER A 132 -19.50 -4.19 -15.45
CA SER A 132 -20.40 -4.83 -14.51
C SER A 132 -19.82 -4.89 -13.10
N ILE A 133 -18.48 -4.90 -12.97
CA ILE A 133 -17.79 -4.85 -11.67
C ILE A 133 -18.01 -3.49 -10.99
N LEU A 134 -18.16 -2.43 -11.77
CA LEU A 134 -18.29 -1.06 -11.27
C LEU A 134 -19.74 -0.67 -10.90
N LYS A 135 -20.68 -1.62 -10.91
CA LYS A 135 -22.08 -1.42 -10.52
C LYS A 135 -22.37 -2.10 -9.19
N GLY A 136 -22.90 -1.38 -8.20
CA GLY A 136 -23.23 -1.88 -6.88
C GLY A 136 -22.39 -1.23 -5.79
N THR A 137 -22.24 -1.91 -4.65
CA THR A 137 -21.49 -1.42 -3.50
C THR A 137 -20.00 -1.64 -3.72
N LEU A 138 -19.25 -0.52 -3.83
CA LEU A 138 -17.83 -0.55 -4.16
C LEU A 138 -16.97 -0.09 -2.99
N ARG A 139 -15.82 -0.75 -2.82
CA ARG A 139 -14.80 -0.39 -1.84
C ARG A 139 -13.44 -0.26 -2.52
N LEU A 140 -12.74 0.82 -2.22
CA LEU A 140 -11.35 1.04 -2.62
C LEU A 140 -10.42 0.59 -1.50
N PHE A 141 -9.42 -0.24 -1.82
CA PHE A 141 -8.32 -0.62 -0.94
C PHE A 141 -7.04 0.07 -1.38
N PHE A 142 -6.28 0.55 -0.41
CA PHE A 142 -4.99 1.21 -0.59
C PHE A 142 -4.12 0.98 0.65
N GLY A 143 -2.89 0.51 0.44
CA GLY A 143 -2.01 0.14 1.54
C GLY A 143 -2.66 -0.85 2.51
N THR A 144 -2.81 -0.47 3.77
CA THR A 144 -3.49 -1.26 4.82
C THR A 144 -4.86 -0.70 5.19
N ASN A 145 -5.44 0.18 4.36
CA ASN A 145 -6.68 0.91 4.60
C ASN A 145 -7.70 0.71 3.48
N ASN A 146 -8.92 1.21 3.69
CA ASN A 146 -9.96 1.21 2.67
C ASN A 146 -10.94 2.38 2.84
N ALA A 147 -11.70 2.65 1.78
CA ALA A 147 -12.81 3.61 1.78
C ALA A 147 -13.93 3.13 0.85
N HIS A 148 -15.19 3.49 1.16
CA HIS A 148 -16.30 3.24 0.22
C HIS A 148 -16.25 4.23 -0.94
N ILE A 149 -16.53 3.74 -2.15
CA ILE A 149 -16.70 4.56 -3.33
C ILE A 149 -18.17 4.96 -3.40
N ILE A 150 -18.45 6.26 -3.29
CA ILE A 150 -19.80 6.82 -3.39
C ILE A 150 -20.21 6.99 -4.85
N LYS A 151 -19.25 7.44 -5.69
CA LYS A 151 -19.49 7.71 -7.10
C LYS A 151 -18.25 7.35 -7.91
N ILE A 152 -18.50 6.78 -9.10
CA ILE A 152 -17.48 6.54 -10.11
C ILE A 152 -17.92 7.14 -11.44
N LYS A 153 -17.02 7.86 -12.10
CA LYS A 153 -17.21 8.38 -13.45
C LYS A 153 -16.06 7.91 -14.32
N LEU A 154 -16.38 7.13 -15.36
CA LEU A 154 -15.39 6.68 -16.33
C LEU A 154 -15.15 7.75 -17.38
N ILE A 155 -13.90 7.87 -17.78
CA ILE A 155 -13.41 8.73 -18.84
C ILE A 155 -12.60 7.86 -19.79
N ASN A 156 -13.11 7.68 -21.01
CA ASN A 156 -12.43 6.87 -22.02
C ASN A 156 -11.62 7.78 -22.94
N SER A 157 -10.37 7.43 -23.13
CA SER A 157 -9.49 7.95 -24.18
C SER A 157 -9.29 6.88 -25.25
N LYS A 158 -8.72 7.24 -26.40
CA LYS A 158 -8.42 6.26 -27.48
C LYS A 158 -7.49 5.13 -27.05
N LYS A 159 -6.66 5.36 -26.05
CA LYS A 159 -5.63 4.40 -25.60
C LYS A 159 -5.80 3.93 -24.17
N GLU A 160 -6.46 4.69 -23.32
CA GLU A 160 -6.49 4.50 -21.86
C GLU A 160 -7.89 4.75 -21.32
N THR A 161 -8.21 4.12 -20.23
CA THR A 161 -9.44 4.36 -19.47
C THR A 161 -9.07 4.93 -18.11
N PHE A 162 -9.67 6.06 -17.77
CA PHE A 162 -9.51 6.70 -16.48
C PHE A 162 -10.82 6.66 -15.69
N ALA A 163 -10.72 6.82 -14.38
CA ALA A 163 -11.89 7.00 -13.54
C ALA A 163 -11.70 8.16 -12.56
N ILE A 164 -12.79 8.89 -12.32
CA ILE A 164 -12.90 9.80 -11.17
C ILE A 164 -13.72 9.08 -10.12
N LEU A 165 -13.11 8.87 -8.94
CA LEU A 165 -13.75 8.27 -7.77
C LEU A 165 -14.10 9.36 -6.77
N SER A 166 -15.32 9.33 -6.22
CA SER A 166 -15.67 10.08 -5.02
C SER A 166 -15.80 9.11 -3.85
N LEU A 167 -15.03 9.33 -2.77
CA LEU A 167 -14.92 8.45 -1.62
C LEU A 167 -15.75 8.95 -0.43
N SER A 168 -16.15 8.05 0.45
CA SER A 168 -16.89 8.36 1.69
C SER A 168 -16.08 9.15 2.71
N LYS A 169 -14.76 9.20 2.57
CA LYS A 169 -13.84 9.95 3.43
C LYS A 169 -12.65 10.43 2.63
N ALA A 170 -12.02 11.52 3.06
CA ALA A 170 -10.75 11.96 2.51
C ALA A 170 -9.63 10.99 2.91
N VAL A 171 -8.77 10.65 1.96
CA VAL A 171 -7.68 9.68 2.13
C VAL A 171 -6.36 10.23 1.59
N PRO A 172 -5.23 9.89 2.23
CA PRO A 172 -3.90 10.24 1.75
C PRO A 172 -3.42 9.14 0.80
N ILE A 173 -3.53 9.34 -0.49
CA ILE A 173 -3.02 8.36 -1.47
C ILE A 173 -1.81 8.95 -2.17
N PRO A 174 -0.61 8.33 -2.02
CA PRO A 174 0.59 8.72 -2.74
C PRO A 174 0.42 8.51 -4.25
N ILE A 175 1.16 9.28 -5.04
CA ILE A 175 1.24 9.09 -6.48
C ILE A 175 1.81 7.69 -6.77
N PHE A 176 1.28 7.03 -7.79
CA PHE A 176 1.62 5.66 -8.20
C PHE A 176 1.38 4.59 -7.11
N GLU A 177 0.43 4.81 -6.19
CA GLU A 177 -0.01 3.78 -5.26
C GLU A 177 -0.85 2.73 -5.99
N ASN A 178 -0.60 1.45 -5.71
CA ASN A 178 -1.44 0.37 -6.21
C ASN A 178 -2.78 0.39 -5.46
N LEU A 179 -3.85 0.39 -6.21
CA LEU A 179 -5.21 0.43 -5.70
C LEU A 179 -5.97 -0.83 -6.13
N LEU A 180 -6.93 -1.23 -5.32
CA LEU A 180 -7.81 -2.34 -5.64
C LEU A 180 -9.26 -1.93 -5.40
N ILE A 181 -10.12 -2.04 -6.40
CA ILE A 181 -11.56 -1.89 -6.23
C ILE A 181 -12.20 -3.26 -6.03
N GLN A 182 -12.95 -3.42 -4.96
CA GLN A 182 -13.81 -4.57 -4.72
C GLN A 182 -15.26 -4.19 -4.96
N ASN A 183 -15.95 -5.00 -5.74
CA ASN A 183 -17.42 -5.03 -5.73
C ASN A 183 -17.87 -5.99 -4.64
N ILE A 184 -18.47 -5.46 -3.58
CA ILE A 184 -18.87 -6.24 -2.40
C ILE A 184 -20.03 -7.17 -2.74
N ASP A 185 -20.97 -6.72 -3.58
CA ASP A 185 -22.18 -7.47 -3.91
C ASP A 185 -21.89 -8.69 -4.79
N LYS A 186 -20.80 -8.65 -5.55
CA LYS A 186 -20.43 -9.72 -6.52
C LYS A 186 -19.15 -10.47 -6.14
N ASP A 187 -18.47 -10.05 -5.08
CA ASP A 187 -17.13 -10.52 -4.67
C ASP A 187 -16.12 -10.53 -5.83
N LYS A 188 -16.13 -9.48 -6.64
CA LYS A 188 -15.22 -9.28 -7.77
C LYS A 188 -14.25 -8.15 -7.48
N TYR A 189 -13.06 -8.23 -8.07
CA TYR A 189 -11.96 -7.28 -7.85
C TYR A 189 -11.45 -6.71 -9.17
N LEU A 190 -11.04 -5.44 -9.12
CA LEU A 190 -10.34 -4.73 -10.20
C LEU A 190 -9.06 -4.10 -9.64
N SER A 191 -7.92 -4.51 -10.16
CA SER A 191 -6.60 -3.93 -9.85
C SER A 191 -6.36 -2.67 -10.68
N LEU A 192 -5.77 -1.66 -10.06
CA LEU A 192 -5.51 -0.34 -10.63
C LEU A 192 -4.02 0.00 -10.53
#